data_05991e502f08eff03427dfcd669e02b5
#
_entry.id   05991e502f08eff03427dfcd669e02b5
#
_cell.length_a   1.000
_cell.length_b   1.000
_cell.length_c   1.000
_cell.angle_alpha   90.00
_cell.angle_beta   90.00
_cell.angle_gamma   90.00
#
_symmetry.space_group_name_H-M   'P 1'
#
loop_
_entity.id
_entity.type
_entity.pdbx_description
1 polymer ?
#
loop_
_entity_poly.entity_id
_entity_poly.type
_entity_poly.pdbx_seq_one_letter_code
_entity_poly.pdbx_strand_id
1 'polypeptide(L)'
;STEFYKLVEDRIQPRLAKLPGVGAVKISGGKERQIKVNMDAEKLKAYKLSVLQVLSAIQTANMEIPAGNVENSESVYSVRLAAKYASLNELRNTVIATTPNGGKVKVMDVAEVEDGVAEQKLINRIDSKDAIGISIQKQSDANAVKVSDLAKEELKAVEKEYAANNVKFQIATDDSVYTRASANSVVVDLILAILIVAF
;
A
#
# COMPACT_ATOMS: atom_id res chain seq x y z
N SER A 1 -9.05 -2.23 10.52
CA SER A 1 -7.90 -2.48 11.41
C SER A 1 -6.62 -2.51 10.59
N THR A 2 -5.48 -2.28 11.23
CA THR A 2 -4.15 -2.35 10.62
C THR A 2 -3.83 -3.74 10.08
N GLU A 3 -4.26 -4.78 10.79
CA GLU A 3 -4.12 -6.18 10.37
C GLU A 3 -4.88 -6.47 9.07
N PHE A 4 -6.08 -5.90 8.94
CA PHE A 4 -6.87 -6.06 7.72
C PHE A 4 -6.21 -5.35 6.53
N TYR A 5 -5.64 -4.15 6.73
CA TYR A 5 -4.87 -3.47 5.71
C TYR A 5 -3.68 -4.33 5.25
N LYS A 6 -2.92 -4.88 6.21
CA LYS A 6 -1.80 -5.76 5.92
C LYS A 6 -2.20 -7.03 5.17
N LEU A 7 -3.35 -7.64 5.53
CA LEU A 7 -3.90 -8.76 4.78
C LEU A 7 -4.16 -8.40 3.31
N VAL A 8 -4.76 -7.22 3.08
CA VAL A 8 -5.02 -6.74 1.71
C VAL A 8 -3.73 -6.50 0.95
N GLU A 9 -2.75 -5.83 1.56
CA GLU A 9 -1.48 -5.48 0.96
C GLU A 9 -0.60 -6.71 0.68
N ASP A 10 -0.42 -7.61 1.66
CA ASP A 10 0.52 -8.73 1.57
C ASP A 10 -0.05 -9.93 0.81
N ARG A 11 -1.38 -10.10 0.78
CA ARG A 11 -2.01 -11.32 0.26
C ARG A 11 -2.93 -11.07 -0.91
N ILE A 12 -3.81 -10.06 -0.82
CA ILE A 12 -4.85 -9.84 -1.83
C ILE A 12 -4.31 -9.06 -3.03
N GLN A 13 -3.63 -7.93 -2.77
CA GLN A 13 -3.06 -7.09 -3.82
C GLN A 13 -2.11 -7.85 -4.77
N PRO A 14 -1.15 -8.67 -4.29
CA PRO A 14 -0.26 -9.41 -5.18
C PRO A 14 -0.98 -10.47 -6.04
N ARG A 15 -2.07 -11.05 -5.54
CA ARG A 15 -2.89 -12.01 -6.32
C ARG A 15 -3.59 -11.31 -7.47
N LEU A 16 -4.22 -10.15 -7.20
CA LEU A 16 -4.87 -9.35 -8.23
C LEU A 16 -3.86 -8.78 -9.24
N ALA A 17 -2.67 -8.39 -8.79
CA ALA A 17 -1.63 -7.86 -9.66
C ALA A 17 -1.03 -8.91 -10.62
N LYS A 18 -1.14 -10.20 -10.29
CA LYS A 18 -0.67 -11.32 -11.14
C LYS A 18 -1.68 -11.73 -12.20
N LEU A 19 -2.90 -11.21 -12.18
CA LEU A 19 -3.90 -11.57 -13.17
C LEU A 19 -3.49 -11.07 -14.58
N PRO A 20 -3.71 -11.88 -15.62
CA PRO A 20 -3.38 -11.50 -16.98
C PRO A 20 -4.08 -10.21 -17.41
N GLY A 21 -3.32 -9.26 -17.93
CA GLY A 21 -3.83 -7.97 -18.39
C GLY A 21 -4.01 -6.90 -17.31
N VAL A 22 -3.71 -7.21 -16.05
CA VAL A 22 -3.65 -6.20 -14.98
C VAL A 22 -2.32 -5.46 -15.08
N GLY A 23 -2.37 -4.12 -15.13
CA GLY A 23 -1.21 -3.24 -15.18
C GLY A 23 -0.80 -2.73 -13.80
N ALA A 24 -1.78 -2.41 -12.95
CA ALA A 24 -1.52 -1.96 -11.59
C ALA A 24 -2.71 -2.25 -10.67
N VAL A 25 -2.40 -2.48 -9.39
CA VAL A 25 -3.39 -2.57 -8.32
C VAL A 25 -3.02 -1.56 -7.24
N LYS A 26 -3.92 -0.63 -6.95
CA LYS A 26 -3.72 0.42 -5.95
C LYS A 26 -4.67 0.22 -4.78
N ILE A 27 -4.14 0.34 -3.57
CA ILE A 27 -4.91 0.33 -2.33
C ILE A 27 -5.14 1.78 -1.89
N SER A 28 -6.31 2.10 -1.39
CA SER A 28 -6.66 3.40 -0.85
C SER A 28 -7.48 3.27 0.43
N GLY A 29 -7.31 4.20 1.36
CA GLY A 29 -7.92 4.13 2.68
C GLY A 29 -7.34 3.01 3.55
N GLY A 30 -7.98 2.78 4.68
CA GLY A 30 -7.47 1.82 5.68
C GLY A 30 -6.42 2.42 6.60
N LYS A 31 -5.97 1.63 7.55
CA LYS A 31 -4.97 2.03 8.57
C LYS A 31 -3.66 1.30 8.32
N GLU A 32 -2.77 1.93 7.56
CA GLU A 32 -1.43 1.43 7.35
C GLU A 32 -0.59 1.58 8.62
N ARG A 33 0.08 0.51 9.05
CA ARG A 33 0.99 0.57 10.19
C ARG A 33 2.26 1.33 9.81
N GLN A 34 2.65 2.28 10.64
CA GLN A 34 3.82 3.09 10.42
C GLN A 34 4.63 3.23 11.71
N ILE A 35 5.93 2.97 11.62
CA ILE A 35 6.84 3.25 12.72
C ILE A 35 7.34 4.68 12.56
N LYS A 36 7.10 5.51 13.57
CA LYS A 36 7.59 6.89 13.64
C LYS A 36 8.87 6.92 14.45
N VAL A 37 9.90 7.55 13.91
CA VAL A 37 11.18 7.80 14.58
C VAL A 37 11.31 9.30 14.77
N ASN A 38 10.96 9.78 15.94
CA ASN A 38 11.01 11.19 16.30
C ASN A 38 12.40 11.51 16.85
N MET A 39 13.21 12.19 16.04
CA MET A 39 14.59 12.52 16.40
C MET A 39 14.63 13.77 17.29
N ASP A 40 15.43 13.71 18.35
CA ASP A 40 15.66 14.81 19.27
C ASP A 40 16.89 15.61 18.82
N ALA A 41 16.67 16.88 18.44
CA ALA A 41 17.70 17.76 17.90
C ALA A 41 18.84 18.04 18.91
N GLU A 42 18.50 18.15 20.21
CA GLU A 42 19.47 18.38 21.27
C GLU A 42 20.40 17.17 21.46
N LYS A 43 19.81 15.97 21.49
CA LYS A 43 20.56 14.71 21.58
C LYS A 43 21.44 14.49 20.35
N LEU A 44 20.92 14.74 19.14
CA LEU A 44 21.72 14.68 17.93
C LEU A 44 22.94 15.59 17.99
N LYS A 45 22.74 16.83 18.46
CA LYS A 45 23.83 17.80 18.66
C LYS A 45 24.84 17.35 19.71
N ALA A 46 24.38 16.79 20.83
CA ALA A 46 25.23 16.27 21.89
C ALA A 46 26.13 15.13 21.39
N TYR A 47 25.61 14.23 20.56
CA TYR A 47 26.38 13.14 19.94
C TYR A 47 27.10 13.55 18.65
N LYS A 48 26.98 14.81 18.21
CA LYS A 48 27.54 15.35 16.96
C LYS A 48 27.10 14.57 15.73
N LEU A 49 25.83 14.11 15.71
CA LEU A 49 25.22 13.39 14.62
C LEU A 49 24.28 14.28 13.83
N SER A 50 24.27 14.11 12.51
CA SER A 50 23.27 14.70 11.64
C SER A 50 22.08 13.76 11.46
N VAL A 51 20.90 14.33 11.16
CA VAL A 51 19.70 13.55 10.79
C VAL A 51 20.01 12.58 9.65
N LEU A 52 20.78 13.04 8.67
CA LEU A 52 21.13 12.22 7.50
C LEU A 52 22.00 11.02 7.85
N GLN A 53 22.93 11.16 8.81
CA GLN A 53 23.75 10.04 9.30
C GLN A 53 22.88 9.00 10.00
N VAL A 54 21.94 9.42 10.86
CA VAL A 54 21.02 8.52 11.53
C VAL A 54 20.14 7.80 10.52
N LEU A 55 19.56 8.54 9.55
CA LEU A 55 18.75 7.98 8.49
C LEU A 55 19.54 6.93 7.68
N SER A 56 20.75 7.27 7.26
CA SER A 56 21.62 6.37 6.49
C SER A 56 21.97 5.10 7.27
N ALA A 57 22.25 5.22 8.58
CA ALA A 57 22.55 4.08 9.42
C ALA A 57 21.33 3.15 9.59
N ILE A 58 20.15 3.72 9.82
CA ILE A 58 18.90 2.95 9.87
C ILE A 58 18.62 2.28 8.53
N GLN A 59 18.85 2.98 7.40
CA GLN A 59 18.71 2.44 6.06
C GLN A 59 19.66 1.28 5.80
N THR A 60 20.91 1.41 6.15
CA THR A 60 21.93 0.35 5.96
C THR A 60 21.62 -0.89 6.80
N ALA A 61 21.10 -0.70 8.01
CA ALA A 61 20.69 -1.80 8.88
C ALA A 61 19.44 -2.53 8.37
N ASN A 62 18.63 -1.87 7.52
CA ASN A 62 17.37 -2.40 7.01
C ASN A 62 17.33 -2.23 5.49
N MET A 63 18.01 -3.11 4.76
CA MET A 63 18.32 -3.04 3.32
C MET A 63 17.13 -2.96 2.34
N GLU A 64 15.91 -2.57 2.77
CA GLU A 64 14.76 -2.34 1.89
C GLU A 64 13.94 -1.13 2.36
N ILE A 65 14.34 0.08 1.92
CA ILE A 65 13.58 1.31 2.22
C ILE A 65 13.33 2.15 0.99
N PRO A 66 12.07 2.45 0.63
CA PRO A 66 11.77 3.62 -0.18
C PRO A 66 11.81 4.88 0.70
N ALA A 67 12.61 5.87 0.27
CA ALA A 67 12.82 7.13 0.95
C ALA A 67 11.52 7.96 1.06
N GLY A 68 11.20 8.41 2.27
CA GLY A 68 10.15 9.40 2.51
C GLY A 68 10.71 10.84 2.57
N ASN A 69 9.83 11.81 2.38
CA ASN A 69 10.15 13.24 2.29
C ASN A 69 10.71 13.83 3.58
N VAL A 70 11.70 14.71 3.44
CA VAL A 70 12.20 15.58 4.51
C VAL A 70 11.45 16.91 4.40
N GLU A 71 10.57 17.22 5.34
CA GLU A 71 9.97 18.56 5.47
C GLU A 71 10.74 19.36 6.53
N ASN A 72 11.09 20.59 6.16
CA ASN A 72 11.90 21.49 6.97
C ASN A 72 10.97 22.45 7.74
N SER A 73 10.80 22.24 9.02
CA SER A 73 10.33 23.25 9.95
C SER A 73 10.80 22.94 11.37
N GLU A 74 11.27 23.93 12.04
CA GLU A 74 11.91 23.98 13.35
C GLU A 74 11.55 22.85 14.34
N SER A 75 12.55 22.02 14.65
CA SER A 75 12.73 21.25 15.87
C SER A 75 12.32 19.77 15.92
N VAL A 76 11.48 19.21 15.06
CA VAL A 76 11.15 17.78 15.09
C VAL A 76 11.22 17.18 13.68
N TYR A 77 12.19 16.31 13.44
CA TYR A 77 12.30 15.54 12.22
C TYR A 77 11.61 14.18 12.41
N SER A 78 10.49 13.97 11.75
CA SER A 78 9.78 12.69 11.75
C SER A 78 10.12 11.91 10.48
N VAL A 79 10.78 10.76 10.64
CA VAL A 79 11.09 9.85 9.54
C VAL A 79 10.10 8.70 9.56
N ARG A 80 9.46 8.45 8.41
CA ARG A 80 8.46 7.39 8.24
C ARG A 80 9.09 6.19 7.56
N LEU A 81 9.10 5.06 8.22
CA LEU A 81 9.64 3.80 7.73
C LEU A 81 8.50 2.82 7.45
N ALA A 82 8.43 2.28 6.24
CA ALA A 82 7.60 1.11 5.98
C ALA A 82 8.18 -0.08 6.76
N ALA A 83 7.38 -0.66 7.65
CA ALA A 83 7.89 -1.55 8.69
C ALA A 83 8.28 -2.93 8.13
N LYS A 84 9.58 -3.18 8.03
CA LYS A 84 10.14 -4.54 7.89
C LYS A 84 10.99 -4.99 9.08
N TYR A 85 11.18 -4.15 10.09
CA TYR A 85 11.78 -4.61 11.34
C TYR A 85 10.89 -5.67 11.99
N ALA A 86 11.49 -6.78 12.40
CA ALA A 86 10.78 -7.86 13.09
C ALA A 86 10.24 -7.39 14.45
N SER A 87 10.85 -6.35 15.06
CA SER A 87 10.34 -5.73 16.27
C SER A 87 10.80 -4.26 16.41
N LEU A 88 9.99 -3.45 17.12
CA LEU A 88 10.38 -2.08 17.55
C LEU A 88 11.66 -2.05 18.39
N ASN A 89 11.90 -3.11 19.18
CA ASN A 89 13.10 -3.21 20.00
C ASN A 89 14.37 -3.39 19.16
N GLU A 90 14.27 -4.06 18.03
CA GLU A 90 15.39 -4.19 17.10
C GLU A 90 15.77 -2.83 16.51
N LEU A 91 14.79 -2.05 16.05
CA LEU A 91 15.01 -0.71 15.57
C LEU A 91 15.59 0.21 16.66
N ARG A 92 15.04 0.20 17.87
CA ARG A 92 15.55 0.98 19.01
C ARG A 92 17.01 0.67 19.32
N ASN A 93 17.41 -0.59 19.20
CA ASN A 93 18.76 -1.06 19.51
C ASN A 93 19.71 -0.98 18.31
N THR A 94 19.26 -0.53 17.14
CA THR A 94 20.12 -0.35 15.98
C THR A 94 21.22 0.65 16.28
N VAL A 95 22.48 0.24 16.06
CA VAL A 95 23.65 1.09 16.26
C VAL A 95 23.79 2.04 15.08
N ILE A 96 23.78 3.35 15.36
CA ILE A 96 23.84 4.42 14.35
C ILE A 96 25.20 5.10 14.28
N ALA A 97 25.98 5.01 15.35
CA ALA A 97 27.35 5.55 15.41
C ALA A 97 28.17 4.88 16.51
N THR A 98 29.47 5.11 16.47
CA THR A 98 30.41 4.74 17.55
C THR A 98 31.12 5.99 18.02
N THR A 99 31.13 6.23 19.34
CA THR A 99 31.87 7.35 19.94
C THR A 99 33.38 7.12 19.87
N PRO A 100 34.23 8.17 19.98
CA PRO A 100 35.67 8.03 20.00
C PRO A 100 36.19 7.10 21.11
N ASN A 101 35.44 6.95 22.20
CA ASN A 101 35.76 6.09 23.32
C ASN A 101 35.25 4.64 23.15
N GLY A 102 34.79 4.26 21.97
CA GLY A 102 34.28 2.93 21.66
C GLY A 102 32.83 2.65 22.09
N GLY A 103 32.12 3.63 22.65
CA GLY A 103 30.71 3.51 23.02
C GLY A 103 29.81 3.46 21.77
N LYS A 104 28.81 2.59 21.78
CA LYS A 104 27.83 2.47 20.68
C LYS A 104 26.67 3.40 20.95
N VAL A 105 26.34 4.28 19.99
CA VAL A 105 25.16 5.13 20.01
C VAL A 105 24.05 4.41 19.25
N LYS A 106 22.91 4.23 19.87
CA LYS A 106 21.73 3.55 19.33
C LYS A 106 20.66 4.55 18.91
N VAL A 107 19.69 4.11 18.11
CA VAL A 107 18.54 4.94 17.73
C VAL A 107 17.83 5.49 18.96
N MET A 108 17.59 4.67 19.98
CA MET A 108 16.93 5.07 21.23
C MET A 108 17.65 6.18 22.01
N ASP A 109 18.95 6.38 21.78
CA ASP A 109 19.74 7.41 22.48
C ASP A 109 19.49 8.81 21.90
N VAL A 110 19.04 8.89 20.64
CA VAL A 110 18.83 10.15 19.89
C VAL A 110 17.42 10.32 19.35
N ALA A 111 16.56 9.31 19.47
CA ALA A 111 15.21 9.34 18.94
C ALA A 111 14.23 8.52 19.78
N GLU A 112 12.98 8.93 19.74
CA GLU A 112 11.85 8.15 20.26
C GLU A 112 11.22 7.35 19.11
N VAL A 113 11.02 6.04 19.35
CA VAL A 113 10.45 5.13 18.36
C VAL A 113 9.06 4.72 18.81
N GLU A 114 8.06 5.11 18.02
CA GLU A 114 6.64 4.87 18.28
C GLU A 114 6.04 3.96 17.20
N ASP A 115 5.19 3.00 17.63
CA ASP A 115 4.32 2.26 16.73
C ASP A 115 3.03 3.06 16.52
N GLY A 116 2.79 3.48 15.32
CA GLY A 116 1.67 4.32 14.99
C GLY A 116 0.96 3.88 13.71
N VAL A 117 0.06 4.72 13.28
CA VAL A 117 -0.69 4.56 12.03
C VAL A 117 -0.33 5.72 11.13
N ALA A 118 -0.15 5.44 9.84
CA ALA A 118 0.05 6.47 8.84
C ALA A 118 -1.15 7.44 8.81
N GLU A 119 -0.88 8.70 8.51
CA GLU A 119 -1.94 9.68 8.34
C GLU A 119 -2.86 9.25 7.19
N GLN A 120 -4.14 9.08 7.50
CA GLN A 120 -5.12 8.69 6.49
C GLN A 120 -5.45 9.88 5.59
N LYS A 121 -4.95 9.87 4.37
CA LYS A 121 -5.28 10.87 3.34
C LYS A 121 -6.64 10.64 2.70
N LEU A 122 -7.12 9.41 2.69
CA LEU A 122 -8.38 8.99 2.11
C LEU A 122 -9.11 8.05 3.08
N ILE A 123 -10.38 8.31 3.30
CA ILE A 123 -11.26 7.45 4.08
C ILE A 123 -12.32 6.90 3.13
N ASN A 124 -12.30 5.58 2.93
CA ASN A 124 -13.35 4.90 2.19
C ASN A 124 -14.37 4.32 3.18
N ARG A 125 -15.63 4.46 2.87
CA ARG A 125 -16.74 3.91 3.67
C ARG A 125 -17.75 3.24 2.78
N ILE A 126 -18.24 2.10 3.25
CA ILE A 126 -19.37 1.37 2.67
C ILE A 126 -20.38 1.15 3.79
N ASP A 127 -21.62 1.58 3.59
CA ASP A 127 -22.68 1.50 4.61
C ASP A 127 -22.26 2.06 5.98
N SER A 128 -21.61 3.21 5.97
CA SER A 128 -21.07 3.92 7.16
C SER A 128 -19.96 3.17 7.91
N LYS A 129 -19.43 2.08 7.38
CA LYS A 129 -18.30 1.32 7.91
C LYS A 129 -17.03 1.63 7.12
N ASP A 130 -15.90 1.72 7.84
CA ASP A 130 -14.61 1.92 7.19
C ASP A 130 -14.29 0.75 6.26
N ALA A 131 -13.86 1.07 5.04
CA ALA A 131 -13.52 0.13 4.00
C ALA A 131 -12.13 0.43 3.42
N ILE A 132 -11.55 -0.57 2.77
CA ILE A 132 -10.33 -0.41 1.98
C ILE A 132 -10.71 -0.44 0.51
N GLY A 133 -10.35 0.61 -0.22
CA GLY A 133 -10.55 0.68 -1.65
C GLY A 133 -9.43 -0.04 -2.39
N ILE A 134 -9.79 -0.88 -3.35
CA ILE A 134 -8.86 -1.54 -4.26
C ILE A 134 -9.22 -1.11 -5.68
N SER A 135 -8.30 -0.44 -6.35
CA SER A 135 -8.44 -0.03 -7.75
C SER A 135 -7.56 -0.91 -8.62
N ILE A 136 -8.19 -1.62 -9.57
CA ILE A 136 -7.51 -2.48 -10.51
C ILE A 136 -7.45 -1.77 -11.86
N GLN A 137 -6.26 -1.49 -12.36
CA GLN A 137 -6.02 -0.86 -13.65
C GLN A 137 -5.54 -1.91 -14.64
N LYS A 138 -6.19 -1.99 -15.79
CA LYS A 138 -5.73 -2.87 -16.87
C LYS A 138 -4.51 -2.30 -17.59
N GLN A 139 -3.74 -3.15 -18.25
CA GLN A 139 -2.72 -2.73 -19.22
C GLN A 139 -3.41 -2.05 -20.41
N SER A 140 -2.69 -1.16 -21.10
CA SER A 140 -3.25 -0.36 -22.20
C SER A 140 -3.86 -1.22 -23.31
N ASP A 141 -3.23 -2.33 -23.65
CA ASP A 141 -3.58 -3.29 -24.68
C ASP A 141 -4.50 -4.43 -24.20
N ALA A 142 -4.77 -4.52 -22.90
CA ALA A 142 -5.58 -5.59 -22.34
C ALA A 142 -7.09 -5.35 -22.58
N ASN A 143 -7.82 -6.46 -22.73
CA ASN A 143 -9.27 -6.45 -22.84
C ASN A 143 -9.94 -6.19 -21.49
N ALA A 144 -10.65 -5.07 -21.36
CA ALA A 144 -11.28 -4.63 -20.12
C ALA A 144 -12.28 -5.63 -19.55
N VAL A 145 -13.07 -6.26 -20.42
CA VAL A 145 -14.09 -7.25 -20.03
C VAL A 145 -13.41 -8.48 -19.42
N LYS A 146 -12.38 -9.00 -20.08
CA LYS A 146 -11.64 -10.18 -19.62
C LYS A 146 -10.95 -9.90 -18.29
N VAL A 147 -10.31 -8.74 -18.13
CA VAL A 147 -9.66 -8.35 -16.87
C VAL A 147 -10.68 -8.22 -15.74
N SER A 148 -11.83 -7.60 -16.00
CA SER A 148 -12.88 -7.49 -14.99
C SER A 148 -13.44 -8.85 -14.57
N ASP A 149 -13.67 -9.77 -15.53
CA ASP A 149 -14.18 -11.10 -15.22
C ASP A 149 -13.19 -11.90 -14.37
N LEU A 150 -11.88 -11.90 -14.73
CA LEU A 150 -10.83 -12.54 -13.96
C LEU A 150 -10.71 -11.94 -12.55
N ALA A 151 -10.78 -10.61 -12.44
CA ALA A 151 -10.73 -9.95 -11.15
C ALA A 151 -11.91 -10.34 -10.24
N LYS A 152 -13.13 -10.37 -10.79
CA LYS A 152 -14.32 -10.81 -10.04
C LYS A 152 -14.25 -12.26 -9.59
N GLU A 153 -13.70 -13.13 -10.42
CA GLU A 153 -13.49 -14.54 -10.11
C GLU A 153 -12.48 -14.70 -8.96
N GLU A 154 -11.36 -13.98 -9.03
CA GLU A 154 -10.35 -13.98 -7.99
C GLU A 154 -10.87 -13.39 -6.67
N LEU A 155 -11.64 -12.30 -6.72
CA LEU A 155 -12.27 -11.72 -5.53
C LEU A 155 -13.21 -12.71 -4.83
N LYS A 156 -14.02 -13.46 -5.59
CA LYS A 156 -14.87 -14.52 -5.03
C LYS A 156 -14.06 -15.65 -4.39
N ALA A 157 -12.93 -16.03 -4.98
CA ALA A 157 -12.02 -17.03 -4.41
C ALA A 157 -11.42 -16.54 -3.10
N VAL A 158 -11.00 -15.27 -3.03
CA VAL A 158 -10.49 -14.63 -1.82
C VAL A 158 -11.57 -14.54 -0.74
N GLU A 159 -12.80 -14.15 -1.07
CA GLU A 159 -13.92 -14.13 -0.10
C GLU A 159 -14.15 -15.49 0.54
N LYS A 160 -14.11 -16.56 -0.26
CA LYS A 160 -14.27 -17.94 0.22
C LYS A 160 -13.11 -18.37 1.12
N GLU A 161 -11.87 -18.04 0.73
CA GLU A 161 -10.67 -18.37 1.50
C GLU A 161 -10.62 -17.63 2.84
N TYR A 162 -11.00 -16.36 2.86
CA TYR A 162 -10.98 -15.52 4.06
C TYR A 162 -12.36 -15.32 4.71
N ALA A 163 -13.29 -16.26 4.50
CA ALA A 163 -14.64 -16.18 5.07
C ALA A 163 -14.63 -16.08 6.61
N ALA A 164 -13.68 -16.76 7.27
CA ALA A 164 -13.49 -16.68 8.72
C ALA A 164 -13.09 -15.27 9.21
N ASN A 165 -12.45 -14.47 8.36
CA ASN A 165 -12.07 -13.10 8.63
C ASN A 165 -13.14 -12.07 8.22
N ASN A 166 -14.33 -12.54 7.78
CA ASN A 166 -15.42 -11.70 7.27
C ASN A 166 -15.01 -10.77 6.13
N VAL A 167 -14.08 -11.19 5.28
CA VAL A 167 -13.68 -10.43 4.09
C VAL A 167 -14.82 -10.47 3.08
N LYS A 168 -15.28 -9.28 2.66
CA LYS A 168 -16.30 -9.12 1.63
C LYS A 168 -15.90 -8.01 0.69
N PHE A 169 -16.21 -8.19 -0.59
CA PHE A 169 -15.95 -7.18 -1.61
C PHE A 169 -17.26 -6.61 -2.14
N GLN A 170 -17.28 -5.31 -2.35
CA GLN A 170 -18.35 -4.61 -3.05
C GLN A 170 -17.74 -3.87 -4.23
N ILE A 171 -18.27 -4.13 -5.41
CA ILE A 171 -17.82 -3.45 -6.63
C ILE A 171 -18.51 -2.09 -6.70
N ALA A 172 -17.73 -1.03 -6.56
CA ALA A 172 -18.23 0.34 -6.62
C ALA A 172 -18.37 0.81 -8.07
N THR A 173 -17.42 0.45 -8.94
CA THR A 173 -17.40 0.85 -10.36
C THR A 173 -16.79 -0.26 -11.19
N ASP A 174 -17.38 -0.52 -12.35
CA ASP A 174 -16.88 -1.47 -13.34
C ASP A 174 -17.07 -0.92 -14.76
N ASP A 175 -16.01 -0.36 -15.30
CA ASP A 175 -16.02 0.25 -16.64
C ASP A 175 -16.21 -0.77 -17.78
N SER A 176 -15.98 -2.08 -17.50
CA SER A 176 -16.17 -3.15 -18.47
C SER A 176 -17.63 -3.33 -18.88
N VAL A 177 -18.57 -2.91 -18.04
CA VAL A 177 -20.02 -2.99 -18.32
C VAL A 177 -20.37 -2.19 -19.58
N TYR A 178 -19.84 -0.97 -19.68
CA TYR A 178 -20.04 -0.13 -20.86
C TYR A 178 -19.42 -0.72 -22.12
N THR A 179 -18.21 -1.26 -22.00
CA THR A 179 -17.51 -1.92 -23.11
C THR A 179 -18.29 -3.15 -23.59
N ARG A 180 -18.82 -3.94 -22.67
CA ARG A 180 -19.64 -5.13 -23.00
C ARG A 180 -20.96 -4.74 -23.68
N ALA A 181 -21.64 -3.73 -23.16
CA ALA A 181 -22.87 -3.23 -23.73
C ALA A 181 -22.66 -2.71 -25.16
N SER A 182 -21.60 -1.92 -25.39
CA SER A 182 -21.27 -1.41 -26.73
C SER A 182 -20.95 -2.54 -27.72
N ALA A 183 -20.14 -3.53 -27.29
CA ALA A 183 -19.82 -4.68 -28.14
C ALA A 183 -21.07 -5.49 -28.51
N ASN A 184 -21.99 -5.72 -27.57
CA ASN A 184 -23.23 -6.43 -27.84
C ASN A 184 -24.15 -5.65 -28.81
N SER A 185 -24.22 -4.33 -28.67
CA SER A 185 -25.00 -3.50 -29.62
C SER A 185 -24.49 -3.64 -31.05
N VAL A 186 -23.17 -3.58 -31.24
CA VAL A 186 -22.55 -3.78 -32.57
C VAL A 186 -22.86 -5.16 -33.14
N VAL A 187 -22.83 -6.20 -32.33
CA VAL A 187 -23.18 -7.57 -32.79
C VAL A 187 -24.66 -7.65 -33.21
N VAL A 188 -25.55 -7.07 -32.42
CA VAL A 188 -27.00 -7.03 -32.75
C VAL A 188 -27.23 -6.27 -34.04
N ASP A 189 -26.60 -5.11 -34.21
CA ASP A 189 -26.72 -4.28 -35.43
C ASP A 189 -26.21 -5.02 -36.67
N LEU A 190 -25.10 -5.76 -36.54
CA LEU A 190 -24.57 -6.61 -37.62
C LEU A 190 -25.53 -7.73 -37.99
N ILE A 191 -26.12 -8.42 -37.02
CA ILE A 191 -27.10 -9.47 -37.25
C ILE A 191 -28.32 -8.89 -37.97
N LEU A 192 -28.82 -7.75 -37.50
CA LEU A 192 -29.96 -7.07 -38.16
C LEU A 192 -29.62 -6.66 -39.60
N ALA A 193 -28.44 -6.10 -39.82
CA ALA A 193 -27.99 -5.73 -41.16
C ALA A 193 -27.92 -6.94 -42.11
N ILE A 194 -27.39 -8.07 -41.65
CA ILE A 194 -27.32 -9.31 -42.42
C ILE A 194 -28.74 -9.81 -42.76
N LEU A 195 -29.66 -9.78 -41.79
CA LEU A 195 -31.04 -10.20 -42.01
C LEU A 195 -31.74 -9.33 -43.04
N ILE A 196 -31.54 -8.00 -42.99
CA ILE A 196 -32.17 -7.06 -43.96
C ILE A 196 -31.60 -7.27 -45.37
N VAL A 197 -30.32 -7.58 -45.51
CA VAL A 197 -29.70 -7.81 -46.83
C VAL A 197 -30.04 -9.19 -47.41
N ALA A 198 -30.33 -10.17 -46.55
CA ALA A 198 -30.65 -11.54 -46.95
C ALA A 198 -32.13 -11.74 -47.38
N PHE A 199 -32.99 -10.75 -47.09
CA PHE A 199 -34.41 -10.70 -47.51
C PHE A 199 -34.63 -9.66 -48.62
#